data_472c91079528c8bb972899ebd34c3789
#
_entry.id   472c91079528c8bb972899ebd34c3789
#
_cell.length_a   1.000
_cell.length_b   1.000
_cell.length_c   1.000
_cell.angle_alpha   90.00
_cell.angle_beta   90.00
_cell.angle_gamma   90.00
#
_symmetry.space_group_name_H-M   'P 1'
#
loop_
_entity.id
_entity.type
_entity.pdbx_description
1 polymer ?
#
loop_
_entity_poly.entity_id
_entity_poly.type
_entity_poly.pdbx_seq_one_letter_code
_entity_poly.pdbx_strand_id
1 'polypeptide(L)' 'MPTLLMLEGFKFFFYANEHEPKHIHVMKGGDFTKIELQSLAVTHNYMKPKDLKRALEIVKYNQAEFERKWDEYFN' A
#
# COMPACT_ATOMS: atom_id res chain seq x y z
N MET A 1 -0.05 9.08 10.90
CA MET A 1 0.28 8.00 9.95
C MET A 1 -0.80 6.93 10.02
N PRO A 2 -1.83 7.00 9.17
CA PRO A 2 -2.95 6.05 9.27
C PRO A 2 -2.57 4.66 8.74
N THR A 3 -2.81 3.67 9.58
CA THR A 3 -2.68 2.27 9.21
C THR A 3 -4.05 1.78 8.76
N LEU A 4 -4.14 1.29 7.52
CA LEU A 4 -5.41 0.89 6.93
C LEU A 4 -5.72 -0.59 7.15
N LEU A 5 -4.68 -1.42 7.17
CA LEU A 5 -4.86 -2.87 7.27
C LEU A 5 -3.59 -3.51 7.78
N MET A 6 -3.75 -4.51 8.63
CA MET A 6 -2.65 -5.39 9.04
C MET A 6 -3.12 -6.81 8.77
N LEU A 7 -2.39 -7.53 7.93
CA LEU A 7 -2.79 -8.85 7.48
C LEU A 7 -1.57 -9.67 7.10
N GLU A 8 -1.46 -10.88 7.61
CA GLU A 8 -0.39 -11.84 7.29
C GLU A 8 1.02 -11.27 7.49
N GLY A 9 1.16 -10.39 8.49
CA GLY A 9 2.45 -9.75 8.76
C GLY A 9 2.74 -8.52 7.90
N PHE A 10 1.85 -8.20 6.96
CA PHE A 10 1.94 -6.97 6.19
C PHE A 10 1.21 -5.84 6.90
N LYS A 11 1.79 -4.64 6.82
CA LYS A 11 1.15 -3.41 7.28
C LYS A 11 0.94 -2.50 6.07
N PHE A 12 -0.29 -2.08 5.85
CA PHE A 12 -0.68 -1.20 4.74
C PHE A 12 -1.03 0.15 5.32
N PHE A 13 -0.36 1.22 4.87
CA PHE A 13 -0.49 2.51 5.53
C PHE A 13 -0.20 3.68 4.60
N PHE A 14 -0.66 4.88 5.01
CA PHE A 14 -0.28 6.15 4.41
C PHE A 14 0.63 6.91 5.37
N TYR A 15 1.53 7.72 4.84
CA TYR A 15 2.20 8.75 5.66
C TYR A 15 1.28 9.95 5.84
N ALA A 16 1.65 10.88 6.72
CA ALA A 16 0.80 12.02 7.06
C ALA A 16 0.59 12.99 5.90
N ASN A 17 1.60 13.15 5.03
CA ASN A 17 1.55 14.07 3.90
C ASN A 17 1.88 13.31 2.64
N GLU A 18 0.87 13.03 1.83
CA GLU A 18 1.04 12.28 0.59
C GLU A 18 0.51 13.11 -0.58
N HIS A 19 1.06 12.87 -1.77
CA HIS A 19 0.69 13.54 -2.99
C HIS A 19 0.31 12.53 -4.06
N GLU A 20 -0.52 12.97 -5.03
CA GLU A 20 -0.85 12.15 -6.18
C GLU A 20 0.40 11.68 -6.91
N PRO A 21 0.37 10.52 -7.55
CA PRO A 21 -0.77 9.62 -7.69
C PRO A 21 -1.07 8.85 -6.41
N LYS A 22 -2.33 8.43 -6.26
CA LYS A 22 -2.76 7.66 -5.09
C LYS A 22 -1.92 6.40 -4.95
N HIS A 23 -1.43 6.15 -3.73
CA HIS A 23 -0.54 5.01 -3.49
C HIS A 23 -0.66 4.53 -2.06
N ILE A 24 -0.16 3.31 -1.81
CA ILE A 24 -0.15 2.69 -0.49
C ILE A 24 1.27 2.23 -0.19
N HIS A 25 1.69 2.42 1.05
CA HIS A 25 2.95 1.88 1.55
C HIS A 25 2.68 0.55 2.20
N VAL A 26 3.54 -0.43 1.94
CA VAL A 26 3.42 -1.77 2.50
C VAL A 26 4.74 -2.14 3.15
N MET A 27 4.65 -2.65 4.38
CA MET A 27 5.83 -3.06 5.14
C MET A 27 5.62 -4.48 5.65
N LYS A 28 6.68 -5.29 5.58
CA LYS A 28 6.71 -6.62 6.21
C LYS A 28 8.11 -6.85 6.76
N GLY A 29 8.20 -7.02 8.08
CA GLY A 29 9.51 -7.08 8.73
C GLY A 29 10.25 -5.78 8.48
N GLY A 30 11.49 -5.86 8.00
CA GLY A 30 12.28 -4.69 7.65
C GLY A 30 12.14 -4.26 6.20
N ASP A 31 11.35 -4.98 5.39
CA ASP A 31 11.22 -4.73 3.96
C ASP A 31 9.97 -3.90 3.66
N PHE A 32 10.05 -3.07 2.62
CA PHE A 32 8.91 -2.22 2.26
C PHE A 32 8.80 -2.04 0.76
N THR A 33 7.60 -1.63 0.32
CA THR A 33 7.32 -1.29 -1.06
C THR A 33 6.24 -0.23 -1.12
N LYS A 34 6.15 0.43 -2.26
CA LYS A 34 5.13 1.44 -2.54
C LYS A 34 4.39 0.99 -3.79
N ILE A 35 3.06 0.95 -3.72
CA ILE A 35 2.22 0.47 -4.82
C ILE A 35 1.19 1.54 -5.16
N GLU A 36 1.13 1.93 -6.43
CA GLU A 36 0.11 2.87 -6.89
C GLU A 36 -1.25 2.19 -6.90
N LEU A 37 -2.25 2.88 -6.39
CA LEU A 37 -3.57 2.26 -6.18
C LEU A 37 -4.36 2.06 -7.48
N GLN A 38 -4.23 2.97 -8.43
CA GLN A 38 -5.01 2.88 -9.66
C GLN A 38 -4.42 1.90 -10.66
N SER A 39 -3.11 1.98 -10.88
CA SER A 39 -2.41 1.14 -11.86
C SER A 39 -1.87 -0.16 -11.27
N LEU A 40 -1.73 -0.23 -9.94
CA LEU A 40 -1.03 -1.30 -9.23
C LEU A 40 0.45 -1.36 -9.59
N ALA A 41 1.00 -0.26 -10.10
CA ALA A 41 2.42 -0.18 -10.41
C ALA A 41 3.24 -0.17 -9.13
N VAL A 42 4.31 -0.95 -9.12
CA VAL A 42 5.21 -1.05 -7.98
C VAL A 42 6.33 -0.04 -8.13
N THR A 43 6.52 0.78 -7.10
CA THR A 43 7.63 1.71 -7.04
C THR A 43 8.36 1.50 -5.73
N HIS A 44 9.65 1.80 -5.68
CA HIS A 44 10.45 1.70 -4.46
C HIS A 44 10.31 0.34 -3.77
N ASN A 45 10.53 -0.74 -4.53
CA ASN A 45 10.37 -2.09 -3.98
C ASN A 45 11.65 -2.62 -3.35
N TYR A 46 11.53 -3.01 -2.08
CA TYR A 46 12.62 -3.65 -1.33
C TYR A 46 12.17 -4.98 -0.71
N MET A 47 11.02 -5.50 -1.16
CA MET A 47 10.51 -6.79 -0.69
C MET A 47 11.05 -7.95 -1.52
N LYS A 48 11.06 -9.12 -0.90
CA LYS A 48 11.33 -10.38 -1.60
C LYS A 48 10.21 -10.62 -2.62
N PRO A 49 10.51 -11.27 -3.75
CA PRO A 49 9.48 -11.50 -4.80
C PRO A 49 8.21 -12.16 -4.30
N LYS A 50 8.33 -13.15 -3.41
CA LYS A 50 7.16 -13.85 -2.85
C LYS A 50 6.29 -12.91 -2.05
N ASP A 51 6.90 -12.07 -1.22
CA ASP A 51 6.17 -11.13 -0.38
C ASP A 51 5.53 -10.04 -1.24
N LEU A 52 6.25 -9.55 -2.26
CA LEU A 52 5.70 -8.54 -3.17
C LEU A 52 4.47 -9.08 -3.89
N LYS A 53 4.54 -10.33 -4.37
CA LYS A 53 3.40 -10.95 -5.06
C LYS A 53 2.17 -10.98 -4.16
N ARG A 54 2.36 -11.39 -2.89
CA ARG A 54 1.24 -11.46 -1.95
C ARG A 54 0.72 -10.07 -1.60
N ALA A 55 1.60 -9.11 -1.40
CA ALA A 55 1.20 -7.73 -1.12
C ALA A 55 0.35 -7.17 -2.26
N LEU A 56 0.76 -7.42 -3.51
CA LEU A 56 -0.02 -6.98 -4.67
C LEU A 56 -1.41 -7.60 -4.70
N GLU A 57 -1.52 -8.89 -4.38
CA GLU A 57 -2.82 -9.56 -4.31
C GLU A 57 -3.73 -8.89 -3.28
N ILE A 58 -3.18 -8.59 -2.11
CA ILE A 58 -3.95 -7.96 -1.04
C ILE A 58 -4.38 -6.54 -1.43
N VAL A 59 -3.48 -5.77 -2.04
CA VAL A 59 -3.80 -4.42 -2.48
C VAL A 59 -4.88 -4.45 -3.56
N LYS A 60 -4.77 -5.37 -4.51
CA LYS A 60 -5.77 -5.52 -5.57
C LYS A 60 -7.15 -5.83 -4.99
N TYR A 61 -7.20 -6.72 -4.02
CA TYR A 61 -8.46 -7.08 -3.37
C TYR A 61 -9.09 -5.89 -2.63
N ASN A 62 -8.26 -5.05 -2.05
CA ASN A 62 -8.70 -3.91 -1.24
C ASN A 62 -8.62 -2.57 -1.99
N GLN A 63 -8.45 -2.61 -3.31
CA GLN A 63 -8.14 -1.41 -4.10
C GLN A 63 -9.17 -0.29 -3.91
N ALA A 64 -10.44 -0.62 -4.04
CA ALA A 64 -11.50 0.38 -3.91
C ALA A 64 -11.54 0.98 -2.51
N GLU A 65 -11.35 0.16 -1.49
CA GLU A 65 -11.35 0.62 -0.10
C GLU A 65 -10.16 1.53 0.18
N PHE A 66 -8.97 1.15 -0.32
CA PHE A 66 -7.77 1.97 -0.14
C PHE A 66 -7.89 3.31 -0.86
N GLU A 67 -8.49 3.33 -2.05
CA GLU A 67 -8.70 4.58 -2.78
C GLU A 67 -9.71 5.47 -2.05
N ARG A 68 -10.77 4.87 -1.50
CA ARG A 68 -11.74 5.61 -0.70
C ARG A 68 -11.08 6.23 0.53
N LYS A 69 -10.21 5.47 1.21
CA LYS A 69 -9.48 5.99 2.37
C LYS A 69 -8.51 7.10 1.98
N TRP A 70 -7.86 6.97 0.82
CA TRP A 70 -7.00 8.04 0.33
C TRP A 70 -7.80 9.34 0.17
N ASP A 71 -8.98 9.25 -0.44
CA ASP A 71 -9.82 10.42 -0.64
C ASP A 71 -10.26 11.04 0.68
N GLU A 72 -10.54 10.21 1.69
CA GLU A 72 -10.90 10.70 3.02
C GLU A 72 -9.76 11.44 3.71
N TYR A 73 -8.53 10.96 3.55
CA TYR A 73 -7.40 11.52 4.27
C TYR A 73 -6.73 12.70 3.57
N PHE A 74 -6.80 12.77 2.24
CA PHE A 74 -6.00 13.73 1.48
C PHE A 74 -6.83 14.67 0.59
N ASN A 75 -8.12 14.68 0.75
CA ASN A 75 -8.98 15.63 0.00
C ASN A 75 -9.65 16.63 0.95
#